data_013cba12e0224f6d42992f19f93c2ea3
#
_entry.id   013cba12e0224f6d42992f19f93c2ea3
#
_cell.length_a   1.000
_cell.length_b   1.000
_cell.length_c   1.000
_cell.angle_alpha   90.00
_cell.angle_beta   90.00
_cell.angle_gamma   90.00
#
_symmetry.space_group_name_H-M   'P 1'
#
loop_
_entity.id
_entity.type
_entity.pdbx_description
1 polymer ?
#
loop_
_entity_poly.entity_id
_entity_poly.type
_entity_poly.pdbx_seq_one_letter_code
_entity_poly.pdbx_strand_id
1 'polypeptide(L)'
;MTRRKKMVERVTELMDKPQRIRNIGIVAHIDHGKTTLSDNLLAGAGMISEELAGHQLFMDSDAEEQARGITIDASNVSMVHEYGGEEYLINMIDTPGHVDFGGDVTRAMRAVDGAVVVVDAVEGTMPQTETVLRQALKEGVKPVLFINKVDRLINEIKVDQTEMQIRLGRVIDKVNKLIKGMNEKMYNDGWKLDAAKGTVAFGSALYNWAVSVPFMKK
;
A
#
# COMPACT_ATOMS: atom_id res chain seq x y z
N MET A 1 28.09 17.03 1.93
CA MET A 1 26.65 17.29 1.83
C MET A 1 25.93 16.12 2.47
N THR A 2 25.07 16.33 3.49
CA THR A 2 24.38 15.26 4.21
C THR A 2 23.35 14.59 3.29
N ARG A 3 23.09 13.27 3.43
CA ARG A 3 22.10 12.49 2.65
C ARG A 3 20.72 13.18 2.64
N ARG A 4 20.30 13.74 3.79
CA ARG A 4 19.04 14.49 3.95
C ARG A 4 18.98 15.76 3.08
N LYS A 5 20.10 16.52 2.96
CA LYS A 5 20.12 17.74 2.14
C LYS A 5 19.97 17.43 0.66
N LYS A 6 20.61 16.36 0.16
CA LYS A 6 20.44 15.87 -1.20
C LYS A 6 19.00 15.42 -1.49
N MET A 7 18.32 14.80 -0.51
CA MET A 7 16.92 14.38 -0.67
C MET A 7 15.99 15.57 -0.80
N VAL A 8 16.12 16.58 0.05
CA VAL A 8 15.32 17.82 -0.01
C VAL A 8 15.49 18.52 -1.36
N GLU A 9 16.72 18.61 -1.86
CA GLU A 9 16.98 19.22 -3.18
C GLU A 9 16.28 18.45 -4.30
N ARG A 10 16.35 17.11 -4.31
CA ARG A 10 15.68 16.25 -5.30
C ARG A 10 14.15 16.39 -5.23
N VAL A 11 13.56 16.41 -4.03
CA VAL A 11 12.13 16.65 -3.82
C VAL A 11 11.75 17.99 -4.42
N THR A 12 12.48 19.07 -4.09
CA THR A 12 12.20 20.43 -4.60
C THR A 12 12.26 20.49 -6.13
N GLU A 13 13.27 19.87 -6.75
CA GLU A 13 13.38 19.82 -8.22
C GLU A 13 12.24 19.06 -8.90
N LEU A 14 11.64 18.06 -8.23
CA LEU A 14 10.55 17.27 -8.77
C LEU A 14 9.19 17.92 -8.56
N MET A 15 9.04 18.83 -7.58
CA MET A 15 7.78 19.54 -7.31
C MET A 15 7.31 20.36 -8.52
N ASP A 16 8.22 20.85 -9.35
CA ASP A 16 7.91 21.61 -10.57
C ASP A 16 7.64 20.72 -11.81
N LYS A 17 7.62 19.39 -11.63
CA LYS A 17 7.42 18.40 -12.69
C LYS A 17 6.15 17.56 -12.43
N PRO A 18 4.93 18.10 -12.65
CA PRO A 18 3.68 17.40 -12.29
C PRO A 18 3.55 16.00 -12.90
N GLN A 19 4.09 15.78 -14.11
CA GLN A 19 4.10 14.48 -14.80
C GLN A 19 4.92 13.41 -14.07
N ARG A 20 5.78 13.80 -13.10
CA ARG A 20 6.61 12.92 -12.30
C ARG A 20 6.15 12.82 -10.83
N ILE A 21 5.02 13.44 -10.50
CA ILE A 21 4.40 13.35 -9.18
C ILE A 21 3.39 12.22 -9.18
N ARG A 22 3.40 11.40 -8.13
CA ARG A 22 2.40 10.34 -7.89
C ARG A 22 1.93 10.43 -6.45
N ASN A 23 0.63 10.64 -6.28
CA ASN A 23 0.00 10.63 -4.97
C ASN A 23 -0.60 9.25 -4.74
N ILE A 24 -0.14 8.55 -3.74
CA ILE A 24 -0.63 7.20 -3.42
C ILE A 24 -1.20 7.15 -2.03
N GLY A 25 -2.39 6.54 -1.89
CA GLY A 25 -2.99 6.24 -0.60
C GLY A 25 -2.65 4.80 -0.19
N ILE A 26 -2.48 4.57 1.11
CA ILE A 26 -2.39 3.21 1.65
C ILE A 26 -3.64 2.95 2.48
N VAL A 27 -4.35 1.87 2.14
CA VAL A 27 -5.57 1.46 2.79
C VAL A 27 -5.50 0.01 3.23
N ALA A 28 -5.93 -0.26 4.46
CA ALA A 28 -5.91 -1.61 5.01
C ALA A 28 -7.00 -1.77 6.07
N HIS A 29 -7.31 -3.02 6.42
CA HIS A 29 -7.95 -3.33 7.68
C HIS A 29 -6.95 -3.16 8.84
N ILE A 30 -7.46 -2.96 10.06
CA ILE A 30 -6.66 -2.95 11.29
C ILE A 30 -5.81 -4.24 11.31
N ASP A 31 -4.58 -4.13 11.77
CA ASP A 31 -3.60 -5.22 11.89
C ASP A 31 -3.19 -5.91 10.58
N HIS A 32 -3.60 -5.46 9.41
CA HIS A 32 -3.11 -5.99 8.13
C HIS A 32 -1.68 -5.53 7.78
N GLY A 33 -1.07 -4.68 8.63
CA GLY A 33 0.32 -4.24 8.49
C GLY A 33 0.52 -3.02 7.61
N LYS A 34 -0.47 -2.10 7.61
CA LYS A 34 -0.42 -0.83 6.90
C LYS A 34 0.80 0.00 7.31
N THR A 35 0.92 0.34 8.59
CA THR A 35 2.01 1.18 9.13
C THR A 35 3.38 0.54 8.93
N THR A 36 3.50 -0.77 9.18
CA THR A 36 4.75 -1.51 8.93
C THR A 36 5.17 -1.45 7.45
N LEU A 37 4.23 -1.57 6.52
CA LEU A 37 4.51 -1.43 5.09
C LEU A 37 4.94 -0.01 4.75
N SER A 38 4.26 1.00 5.29
CA SER A 38 4.59 2.42 5.09
C SER A 38 6.01 2.73 5.55
N ASP A 39 6.38 2.29 6.74
CA ASP A 39 7.74 2.45 7.29
C ASP A 39 8.81 1.79 6.40
N ASN A 40 8.53 0.59 5.89
CA ASN A 40 9.45 -0.10 4.99
C ASN A 40 9.63 0.62 3.65
N LEU A 41 8.56 1.20 3.11
CA LEU A 41 8.64 2.03 1.90
C LEU A 41 9.49 3.29 2.14
N LEU A 42 9.35 3.93 3.31
CA LEU A 42 10.16 5.08 3.70
C LEU A 42 11.63 4.71 3.90
N ALA A 43 11.91 3.55 4.51
CA ALA A 43 13.26 3.03 4.66
C ALA A 43 13.89 2.71 3.30
N GLY A 44 13.19 2.03 2.42
CA GLY A 44 13.62 1.73 1.06
C GLY A 44 13.90 2.99 0.23
N ALA A 45 13.14 4.07 0.44
CA ALA A 45 13.40 5.39 -0.14
C ALA A 45 14.57 6.14 0.55
N GLY A 46 15.12 5.60 1.64
CA GLY A 46 16.22 6.20 2.39
C GLY A 46 15.82 7.38 3.26
N MET A 47 14.55 7.52 3.59
CA MET A 47 14.01 8.57 4.46
C MET A 47 14.28 8.27 5.94
N ILE A 48 14.20 7.00 6.33
CA ILE A 48 14.54 6.49 7.66
C ILE A 48 15.62 5.40 7.55
N SER A 49 16.26 5.03 8.65
CA SER A 49 17.21 3.92 8.65
C SER A 49 16.47 2.57 8.57
N GLU A 50 17.08 1.60 7.90
CA GLU A 50 16.50 0.24 7.77
C GLU A 50 16.33 -0.44 9.13
N GLU A 51 17.17 -0.13 10.11
CA GLU A 51 17.10 -0.64 11.49
C GLU A 51 15.86 -0.16 12.25
N LEU A 52 15.30 0.99 11.85
CA LEU A 52 14.14 1.61 12.49
C LEU A 52 12.83 1.25 11.79
N ALA A 53 12.92 0.72 10.57
CA ALA A 53 11.75 0.35 9.78
C ALA A 53 10.92 -0.73 10.49
N GLY A 54 9.63 -0.50 10.63
CA GLY A 54 8.68 -1.41 11.27
C GLY A 54 8.75 -1.46 12.80
N HIS A 55 9.69 -0.73 13.44
CA HIS A 55 9.83 -0.69 14.90
C HIS A 55 9.37 0.63 15.52
N GLN A 56 9.52 1.74 14.80
CA GLN A 56 9.22 3.08 15.34
C GLN A 56 7.84 3.62 14.96
N LEU A 57 7.07 2.91 14.12
CA LEU A 57 5.75 3.36 13.65
C LEU A 57 5.81 4.84 13.24
N PHE A 58 6.74 5.17 12.33
CA PHE A 58 7.09 6.56 11.99
C PHE A 58 5.90 7.37 11.47
N MET A 59 4.94 6.69 10.86
CA MET A 59 3.71 7.30 10.36
C MET A 59 2.67 7.53 11.46
N ASP A 60 2.71 6.75 12.54
CA ASP A 60 1.83 6.90 13.72
C ASP A 60 2.56 7.79 14.74
N SER A 61 2.52 9.11 14.54
CA SER A 61 3.28 10.09 15.34
C SER A 61 2.58 10.49 16.63
N ASP A 62 1.30 10.19 16.80
CA ASP A 62 0.53 10.50 18.00
C ASP A 62 0.68 9.41 19.07
N ALA A 63 0.82 9.83 20.33
CA ALA A 63 0.93 8.90 21.45
C ALA A 63 -0.34 8.02 21.64
N GLU A 64 -1.52 8.51 21.29
CA GLU A 64 -2.75 7.73 21.30
C GLU A 64 -2.78 6.68 20.19
N GLU A 65 -2.28 7.00 18.99
CA GLU A 65 -2.14 6.07 17.86
C GLU A 65 -1.23 4.90 18.25
N GLN A 66 -0.05 5.22 18.80
CA GLN A 66 0.91 4.21 19.26
C GLN A 66 0.36 3.35 20.40
N ALA A 67 -0.36 3.95 21.35
CA ALA A 67 -0.93 3.22 22.49
C ALA A 67 -2.07 2.27 22.10
N ARG A 68 -2.82 2.62 21.05
CA ARG A 68 -3.97 1.84 20.56
C ARG A 68 -3.63 0.96 19.36
N GLY A 69 -2.47 1.15 18.71
CA GLY A 69 -2.05 0.44 17.50
C GLY A 69 -2.93 0.74 16.29
N ILE A 70 -3.58 1.92 16.25
CA ILE A 70 -4.46 2.33 15.15
C ILE A 70 -4.07 3.72 14.65
N THR A 71 -4.09 3.93 13.34
CA THR A 71 -3.91 5.26 12.74
C THR A 71 -5.23 6.03 12.86
N ILE A 72 -5.17 7.20 13.48
CA ILE A 72 -6.33 8.10 13.71
C ILE A 72 -6.32 9.21 12.67
N ASP A 73 -5.17 9.87 12.47
CA ASP A 73 -5.00 10.98 11.53
C ASP A 73 -4.31 10.54 10.24
N ALA A 74 -4.71 11.15 9.13
CA ALA A 74 -4.02 10.93 7.86
C ALA A 74 -2.67 11.64 7.86
N SER A 75 -1.60 10.88 7.73
CA SER A 75 -0.24 11.41 7.61
C SER A 75 0.24 11.42 6.16
N ASN A 76 1.08 12.39 5.80
CA ASN A 76 1.59 12.55 4.45
C ASN A 76 3.12 12.62 4.45
N VAL A 77 3.75 11.79 3.63
CA VAL A 77 5.21 11.79 3.46
C VAL A 77 5.57 11.76 1.99
N SER A 78 6.54 12.62 1.61
CA SER A 78 7.07 12.69 0.25
C SER A 78 8.40 11.96 0.16
N MET A 79 8.55 11.09 -0.84
CA MET A 79 9.77 10.34 -1.11
C MET A 79 10.13 10.39 -2.60
N VAL A 80 11.40 10.17 -2.93
CA VAL A 80 11.85 10.06 -4.31
C VAL A 80 12.18 8.61 -4.62
N HIS A 81 11.62 8.12 -5.72
CA HIS A 81 11.85 6.77 -6.23
C HIS A 81 12.28 6.81 -7.69
N GLU A 82 13.28 6.00 -8.05
CA GLU A 82 13.73 5.85 -9.43
C GLU A 82 13.02 4.66 -10.09
N TYR A 83 12.41 4.91 -11.24
CA TYR A 83 11.79 3.88 -12.05
C TYR A 83 12.08 4.10 -13.53
N GLY A 84 12.61 3.07 -14.21
CA GLY A 84 12.93 3.15 -15.65
C GLY A 84 14.01 4.17 -16.00
N GLY A 85 14.91 4.50 -15.07
CA GLY A 85 15.94 5.53 -15.25
C GLY A 85 15.45 6.96 -15.02
N GLU A 86 14.22 7.12 -14.57
CA GLU A 86 13.62 8.41 -14.25
C GLU A 86 13.23 8.49 -12.77
N GLU A 87 13.41 9.68 -12.17
CA GLU A 87 13.00 9.95 -10.79
C GLU A 87 11.57 10.43 -10.71
N TYR A 88 10.83 9.91 -9.74
CA TYR A 88 9.46 10.28 -9.42
C TYR A 88 9.36 10.75 -7.97
N LEU A 89 8.59 11.82 -7.75
CA LEU A 89 8.15 12.25 -6.45
C LEU A 89 6.89 11.48 -6.08
N ILE A 90 6.97 10.68 -5.02
CA ILE A 90 5.84 9.91 -4.51
C ILE A 90 5.39 10.56 -3.20
N ASN A 91 4.17 11.06 -3.20
CA ASN A 91 3.50 11.51 -1.99
C ASN A 91 2.65 10.34 -1.48
N MET A 92 3.04 9.79 -0.36
CA MET A 92 2.33 8.70 0.30
C MET A 92 1.42 9.27 1.38
N ILE A 93 0.12 8.99 1.26
CA ILE A 93 -0.90 9.39 2.23
C ILE A 93 -1.33 8.13 2.98
N ASP A 94 -1.02 8.07 4.25
CA ASP A 94 -1.51 7.03 5.14
C ASP A 94 -2.92 7.39 5.62
N THR A 95 -3.87 6.47 5.51
CA THR A 95 -5.26 6.71 5.84
C THR A 95 -5.67 5.93 7.09
N PRO A 96 -6.55 6.49 7.93
CA PRO A 96 -7.13 5.75 9.04
C PRO A 96 -7.77 4.43 8.56
N GLY A 97 -7.52 3.34 9.28
CA GLY A 97 -8.07 2.03 8.95
C GLY A 97 -9.49 1.79 9.49
N HIS A 98 -9.99 2.67 10.37
CA HIS A 98 -11.27 2.49 11.05
C HIS A 98 -12.44 3.13 10.31
N VAL A 99 -13.60 2.46 10.30
CA VAL A 99 -14.83 2.94 9.61
C VAL A 99 -15.36 4.26 10.17
N ASP A 100 -15.08 4.57 11.43
CA ASP A 100 -15.52 5.80 12.10
C ASP A 100 -14.87 7.06 11.49
N PHE A 101 -13.73 6.92 10.82
CA PHE A 101 -13.01 7.99 10.13
C PHE A 101 -13.32 8.10 8.63
N GLY A 102 -14.49 7.63 8.20
CA GLY A 102 -14.89 7.59 6.78
C GLY A 102 -14.80 8.94 6.05
N GLY A 103 -14.95 10.07 6.77
CA GLY A 103 -14.78 11.42 6.22
C GLY A 103 -13.33 11.71 5.83
N ASP A 104 -12.36 11.32 6.65
CA ASP A 104 -10.94 11.53 6.42
C ASP A 104 -10.42 10.61 5.32
N VAL A 105 -10.86 9.36 5.31
CA VAL A 105 -10.59 8.42 4.20
C VAL A 105 -11.09 8.99 2.87
N THR A 106 -12.30 9.53 2.81
CA THR A 106 -12.85 10.13 1.57
C THR A 106 -12.04 11.34 1.12
N ARG A 107 -11.64 12.22 2.05
CA ARG A 107 -10.76 13.37 1.74
C ARG A 107 -9.42 12.94 1.20
N ALA A 108 -8.78 11.95 1.84
CA ALA A 108 -7.51 11.39 1.38
C ALA A 108 -7.65 10.76 -0.02
N MET A 109 -8.74 10.01 -0.27
CA MET A 109 -8.96 9.38 -1.59
C MET A 109 -9.11 10.40 -2.72
N ARG A 110 -9.62 11.60 -2.47
CA ARG A 110 -9.68 12.68 -3.49
C ARG A 110 -8.33 13.30 -3.82
N ALA A 111 -7.34 13.12 -2.96
CA ALA A 111 -6.00 13.68 -3.13
C ALA A 111 -5.01 12.70 -3.79
N VAL A 112 -5.40 11.44 -4.04
CA VAL A 112 -4.50 10.40 -4.55
C VAL A 112 -4.85 9.94 -5.97
N ASP A 113 -3.83 9.53 -6.72
CA ASP A 113 -3.95 8.99 -8.07
C ASP A 113 -4.23 7.48 -8.06
N GLY A 114 -3.81 6.81 -7.00
CA GLY A 114 -3.99 5.37 -6.80
C GLY A 114 -3.90 4.98 -5.34
N ALA A 115 -4.39 3.78 -5.01
CA ALA A 115 -4.36 3.27 -3.65
C ALA A 115 -3.73 1.87 -3.58
N VAL A 116 -2.82 1.68 -2.63
CA VAL A 116 -2.31 0.37 -2.24
C VAL A 116 -3.28 -0.23 -1.23
N VAL A 117 -3.98 -1.28 -1.64
CA VAL A 117 -4.88 -2.05 -0.78
C VAL A 117 -4.07 -3.17 -0.12
N VAL A 118 -3.87 -3.09 1.19
CA VAL A 118 -3.09 -4.08 1.94
C VAL A 118 -4.05 -5.11 2.55
N VAL A 119 -3.79 -6.38 2.26
CA VAL A 119 -4.61 -7.51 2.73
C VAL A 119 -3.71 -8.57 3.36
N ASP A 120 -4.07 -9.05 4.55
CA ASP A 120 -3.42 -10.18 5.20
C ASP A 120 -3.66 -11.47 4.39
N ALA A 121 -2.59 -12.22 4.10
CA ALA A 121 -2.64 -13.46 3.31
C ALA A 121 -3.45 -14.58 3.99
N VAL A 122 -3.55 -14.55 5.32
CA VAL A 122 -4.25 -15.56 6.12
C VAL A 122 -5.72 -15.21 6.30
N GLU A 123 -6.00 -13.96 6.71
CA GLU A 123 -7.35 -13.48 7.01
C GLU A 123 -8.14 -13.13 5.74
N GLY A 124 -7.42 -12.72 4.69
CA GLY A 124 -8.04 -12.28 3.45
C GLY A 124 -8.69 -10.88 3.56
N THR A 125 -9.62 -10.61 2.65
CA THR A 125 -10.33 -9.31 2.65
C THR A 125 -11.41 -9.26 3.73
N MET A 126 -11.31 -8.25 4.58
CA MET A 126 -12.24 -7.97 5.68
C MET A 126 -13.32 -6.94 5.27
N PRO A 127 -14.46 -6.85 5.97
CA PRO A 127 -15.53 -5.91 5.62
C PRO A 127 -15.08 -4.44 5.57
N GLN A 128 -14.15 -4.02 6.44
CA GLN A 128 -13.59 -2.67 6.40
C GLN A 128 -12.76 -2.43 5.14
N THR A 129 -11.93 -3.41 4.72
CA THR A 129 -11.19 -3.33 3.45
C THR A 129 -12.15 -3.14 2.27
N GLU A 130 -13.29 -3.87 2.28
CA GLU A 130 -14.31 -3.73 1.23
C GLU A 130 -14.93 -2.34 1.22
N THR A 131 -15.23 -1.78 2.40
CA THR A 131 -15.82 -0.44 2.53
C THR A 131 -14.87 0.63 2.00
N VAL A 132 -13.61 0.62 2.43
CA VAL A 132 -12.60 1.60 1.98
C VAL A 132 -12.31 1.45 0.49
N LEU A 133 -12.22 0.23 -0.03
CA LEU A 133 -12.06 -0.02 -1.46
C LEU A 133 -13.23 0.54 -2.26
N ARG A 134 -14.47 0.36 -1.80
CA ARG A 134 -15.65 0.96 -2.45
C ARG A 134 -15.60 2.48 -2.47
N GLN A 135 -15.12 3.11 -1.39
CA GLN A 135 -14.92 4.56 -1.34
C GLN A 135 -13.85 5.01 -2.36
N ALA A 136 -12.70 4.36 -2.39
CA ALA A 136 -11.64 4.64 -3.36
C ALA A 136 -12.14 4.52 -4.81
N LEU A 137 -12.87 3.45 -5.14
CA LEU A 137 -13.45 3.24 -6.47
C LEU A 137 -14.49 4.32 -6.84
N LYS A 138 -15.30 4.80 -5.90
CA LYS A 138 -16.25 5.91 -6.12
C LYS A 138 -15.56 7.22 -6.45
N GLU A 139 -14.42 7.49 -5.82
CA GLU A 139 -13.61 8.69 -6.08
C GLU A 139 -12.70 8.54 -7.31
N GLY A 140 -12.79 7.43 -8.04
CA GLY A 140 -11.99 7.18 -9.24
C GLY A 140 -10.52 6.81 -8.97
N VAL A 141 -10.21 6.34 -7.77
CA VAL A 141 -8.85 5.94 -7.36
C VAL A 141 -8.57 4.51 -7.80
N LYS A 142 -7.51 4.33 -8.60
CA LYS A 142 -7.13 3.00 -9.12
C LYS A 142 -6.45 2.16 -8.04
N PRO A 143 -6.97 0.95 -7.72
CA PRO A 143 -6.34 0.10 -6.73
C PRO A 143 -5.18 -0.71 -7.31
N VAL A 144 -4.15 -0.93 -6.47
CA VAL A 144 -3.17 -2.01 -6.58
C VAL A 144 -3.23 -2.83 -5.30
N LEU A 145 -2.95 -4.12 -5.36
CA LEU A 145 -3.08 -5.01 -4.22
C LEU A 145 -1.71 -5.42 -3.68
N PHE A 146 -1.51 -5.27 -2.39
CA PHE A 146 -0.39 -5.87 -1.66
C PHE A 146 -0.92 -6.94 -0.70
N ILE A 147 -0.59 -8.21 -0.97
CA ILE A 147 -0.91 -9.31 -0.08
C ILE A 147 0.23 -9.48 0.91
N ASN A 148 -0.02 -9.04 2.14
CA ASN A 148 0.95 -8.99 3.22
C ASN A 148 0.91 -10.26 4.08
N LYS A 149 1.91 -10.43 4.93
CA LYS A 149 2.06 -11.54 5.89
C LYS A 149 2.08 -12.93 5.23
N VAL A 150 2.65 -13.02 4.04
CA VAL A 150 2.83 -14.31 3.34
C VAL A 150 3.72 -15.25 4.14
N ASP A 151 4.63 -14.73 4.94
CA ASP A 151 5.44 -15.46 5.91
C ASP A 151 4.61 -16.32 6.87
N ARG A 152 3.42 -15.88 7.28
CA ARG A 152 2.50 -16.65 8.14
C ARG A 152 1.97 -17.91 7.43
N LEU A 153 1.70 -17.82 6.12
CA LEU A 153 1.32 -19.01 5.34
C LEU A 153 2.44 -20.07 5.31
N ILE A 154 3.70 -19.60 5.28
CA ILE A 154 4.88 -20.47 5.20
C ILE A 154 5.24 -21.03 6.58
N ASN A 155 5.38 -20.16 7.59
CA ASN A 155 5.97 -20.49 8.88
C ASN A 155 4.96 -21.00 9.91
N GLU A 156 3.76 -20.39 9.94
CA GLU A 156 2.73 -20.70 10.94
C GLU A 156 1.79 -21.80 10.42
N ILE A 157 1.15 -21.56 9.27
CA ILE A 157 0.14 -22.48 8.72
C ILE A 157 0.79 -23.62 7.95
N LYS A 158 2.00 -23.40 7.40
CA LYS A 158 2.79 -24.39 6.67
C LYS A 158 2.03 -25.02 5.49
N VAL A 159 1.36 -24.15 4.73
CA VAL A 159 0.63 -24.57 3.53
C VAL A 159 1.60 -25.05 2.45
N ASP A 160 1.15 -26.02 1.66
CA ASP A 160 1.88 -26.43 0.47
C ASP A 160 1.75 -25.39 -0.68
N GLN A 161 2.49 -25.56 -1.75
CA GLN A 161 2.51 -24.65 -2.89
C GLN A 161 1.13 -24.50 -3.53
N THR A 162 0.36 -25.57 -3.62
CA THR A 162 -0.97 -25.58 -4.25
C THR A 162 -1.98 -24.80 -3.41
N GLU A 163 -2.00 -25.06 -2.11
CA GLU A 163 -2.88 -24.37 -1.17
C GLU A 163 -2.51 -22.86 -1.08
N MET A 164 -1.22 -22.52 -1.12
CA MET A 164 -0.77 -21.12 -1.17
C MET A 164 -1.33 -20.41 -2.41
N GLN A 165 -1.19 -21.01 -3.60
CA GLN A 165 -1.73 -20.43 -4.83
C GLN A 165 -3.24 -20.22 -4.75
N ILE A 166 -3.97 -21.22 -4.20
CA ILE A 166 -5.42 -21.14 -4.03
C ILE A 166 -5.80 -19.98 -3.10
N ARG A 167 -5.12 -19.82 -1.96
CA ARG A 167 -5.41 -18.75 -0.99
C ARG A 167 -5.12 -17.37 -1.56
N LEU A 168 -3.95 -17.18 -2.14
CA LEU A 168 -3.58 -15.91 -2.78
C LEU A 168 -4.52 -15.58 -3.95
N GLY A 169 -4.90 -16.58 -4.76
CA GLY A 169 -5.88 -16.44 -5.84
C GLY A 169 -7.25 -16.00 -5.33
N ARG A 170 -7.74 -16.57 -4.24
CA ARG A 170 -9.03 -16.19 -3.63
C ARG A 170 -9.06 -14.72 -3.19
N VAL A 171 -7.95 -14.21 -2.63
CA VAL A 171 -7.85 -12.79 -2.25
C VAL A 171 -7.97 -11.90 -3.49
N ILE A 172 -7.20 -12.20 -4.55
CA ILE A 172 -7.23 -11.47 -5.81
C ILE A 172 -8.63 -11.49 -6.42
N ASP A 173 -9.26 -12.67 -6.48
CA ASP A 173 -10.60 -12.85 -7.06
C ASP A 173 -11.66 -12.08 -6.27
N LYS A 174 -11.57 -12.07 -4.94
CA LYS A 174 -12.51 -11.34 -4.10
C LYS A 174 -12.43 -9.83 -4.35
N VAL A 175 -11.22 -9.28 -4.42
CA VAL A 175 -11.01 -7.85 -4.74
C VAL A 175 -11.49 -7.55 -6.16
N ASN A 176 -11.19 -8.40 -7.13
CA ASN A 176 -11.67 -8.25 -8.50
C ASN A 176 -13.19 -8.27 -8.63
N LYS A 177 -13.88 -9.12 -7.86
CA LYS A 177 -15.35 -9.13 -7.79
C LYS A 177 -15.91 -7.82 -7.26
N LEU A 178 -15.25 -7.21 -6.26
CA LEU A 178 -15.65 -5.90 -5.73
C LEU A 178 -15.47 -4.80 -6.78
N ILE A 179 -14.34 -4.76 -7.47
CA ILE A 179 -14.08 -3.77 -8.54
C ILE A 179 -15.14 -3.92 -9.65
N LYS A 180 -15.36 -5.14 -10.14
CA LYS A 180 -16.36 -5.42 -11.18
C LYS A 180 -17.76 -5.05 -10.75
N GLY A 181 -18.16 -5.39 -9.51
CA GLY A 181 -19.48 -5.09 -8.96
C GLY A 181 -19.75 -3.60 -8.76
N MET A 182 -18.68 -2.79 -8.57
CA MET A 182 -18.81 -1.33 -8.46
C MET A 182 -18.88 -0.64 -9.82
N ASN A 183 -18.06 -1.06 -10.77
CA ASN A 183 -18.03 -0.48 -12.11
C ASN A 183 -17.40 -1.46 -13.12
N GLU A 184 -18.24 -2.13 -13.88
CA GLU A 184 -17.79 -3.11 -14.86
C GLU A 184 -16.96 -2.49 -16.00
N LYS A 185 -17.24 -1.23 -16.37
CA LYS A 185 -16.46 -0.51 -17.37
C LYS A 185 -15.03 -0.29 -16.87
N MET A 186 -14.85 0.24 -15.65
CA MET A 186 -13.52 0.42 -15.06
C MET A 186 -12.76 -0.90 -14.98
N TYR A 187 -13.43 -1.98 -14.58
CA TYR A 187 -12.82 -3.31 -14.52
C TYR A 187 -12.25 -3.73 -15.87
N ASN A 188 -13.01 -3.55 -16.95
CA ASN A 188 -12.61 -3.90 -18.31
C ASN A 188 -11.55 -2.92 -18.87
N ASP A 189 -11.59 -1.65 -18.48
CA ASP A 189 -10.64 -0.60 -18.87
C ASP A 189 -9.28 -0.67 -18.11
N GLY A 190 -8.93 -1.84 -17.57
CA GLY A 190 -7.60 -2.10 -17.01
C GLY A 190 -7.47 -1.89 -15.49
N TRP A 191 -8.58 -1.88 -14.76
CA TRP A 191 -8.58 -1.85 -13.29
C TRP A 191 -8.60 -3.25 -12.66
N LYS A 192 -8.78 -4.28 -13.50
CA LYS A 192 -8.65 -5.67 -13.08
C LYS A 192 -7.27 -5.92 -12.50
N LEU A 193 -7.23 -6.45 -11.28
CA LEU A 193 -6.00 -6.89 -10.65
C LEU A 193 -5.50 -8.18 -11.31
N ASP A 194 -4.23 -8.16 -11.71
CA ASP A 194 -3.57 -9.26 -12.39
C ASP A 194 -2.12 -9.34 -11.93
N ALA A 195 -1.75 -10.43 -11.29
CA ALA A 195 -0.40 -10.64 -10.79
C ALA A 195 0.65 -10.60 -11.93
N ALA A 196 0.31 -11.13 -13.12
CA ALA A 196 1.20 -11.15 -14.27
C ALA A 196 1.46 -9.75 -14.84
N LYS A 197 0.53 -8.81 -14.66
CA LYS A 197 0.65 -7.41 -15.07
C LYS A 197 1.28 -6.51 -14.00
N GLY A 198 1.62 -7.05 -12.82
CA GLY A 198 2.25 -6.30 -11.74
C GLY A 198 1.31 -5.41 -10.93
N THR A 199 -0.01 -5.59 -11.04
CA THR A 199 -0.99 -4.88 -10.19
C THR A 199 -1.22 -5.57 -8.85
N VAL A 200 -0.53 -6.69 -8.61
CA VAL A 200 -0.51 -7.42 -7.34
C VAL A 200 0.93 -7.68 -6.95
N ALA A 201 1.27 -7.38 -5.71
CA ALA A 201 2.52 -7.76 -5.08
C ALA A 201 2.23 -8.62 -3.83
N PHE A 202 3.21 -9.45 -3.48
CA PHE A 202 3.16 -10.38 -2.35
C PHE A 202 4.34 -10.12 -1.45
N GLY A 203 4.17 -10.19 -0.14
CA GLY A 203 5.30 -9.94 0.73
C GLY A 203 5.03 -10.14 2.21
N SER A 204 6.04 -9.78 2.99
CA SER A 204 5.98 -9.63 4.42
C SER A 204 6.58 -8.30 4.81
N ALA A 205 5.73 -7.39 5.27
CA ALA A 205 6.20 -6.12 5.80
C ALA A 205 7.06 -6.33 7.06
N LEU A 206 6.72 -7.34 7.89
CA LEU A 206 7.50 -7.67 9.09
C LEU A 206 8.95 -8.06 8.76
N TYR A 207 9.15 -8.82 7.70
CA TYR A 207 10.48 -9.30 7.26
C TYR A 207 11.06 -8.48 6.11
N ASN A 208 10.47 -7.31 5.81
CA ASN A 208 10.96 -6.32 4.84
C ASN A 208 11.27 -6.91 3.45
N TRP A 209 10.33 -7.70 2.89
CA TRP A 209 10.43 -8.19 1.53
C TRP A 209 9.10 -8.12 0.76
N ALA A 210 9.20 -7.85 -0.52
CA ALA A 210 8.07 -7.86 -1.43
C ALA A 210 8.51 -8.33 -2.82
N VAL A 211 7.63 -9.05 -3.50
CA VAL A 211 7.84 -9.53 -4.87
C VAL A 211 6.60 -9.30 -5.72
N SER A 212 6.81 -9.05 -7.01
CA SER A 212 5.76 -9.10 -8.03
C SER A 212 6.18 -9.99 -9.18
N VAL A 213 5.23 -10.57 -9.90
CA VAL A 213 5.54 -11.48 -11.01
C VAL A 213 6.42 -10.82 -12.08
N PRO A 214 6.20 -9.57 -12.52
CA PRO A 214 7.10 -8.90 -13.44
C PRO A 214 8.52 -8.69 -12.91
N PHE A 215 8.68 -8.46 -11.60
CA PHE A 215 9.99 -8.32 -10.96
C PHE A 215 10.77 -9.64 -10.95
N MET A 216 10.09 -10.76 -10.70
CA MET A 216 10.72 -12.09 -10.68
C MET A 216 11.11 -12.59 -12.08
N LYS A 217 10.58 -12.00 -13.15
CA LYS A 217 10.88 -12.38 -14.54
C LYS A 217 12.04 -11.57 -15.16
N LYS A 218 12.54 -10.56 -14.46
CA LYS A 218 13.73 -9.79 -14.84
C LYS A 218 14.99 -10.46 -14.34
#